data_48f233b6c7204ffaffac33e9ce64c5d6
#
_entry.id   48f233b6c7204ffaffac33e9ce64c5d6
#
_cell.length_a   1.000
_cell.length_b   1.000
_cell.length_c   1.000
_cell.angle_alpha   90.00
_cell.angle_beta   90.00
_cell.angle_gamma   90.00
#
_symmetry.space_group_name_H-M   'P 1'
#
loop_
_entity.id
_entity.type
_entity.pdbx_description
1 polymer ?
#
loop_
_entity_poly.entity_id
_entity_poly.type
_entity_poly.pdbx_seq_one_letter_code
_entity_poly.pdbx_strand_id
1 'polypeptide(L)'
;MLHTLSQSPWQCDMAAMLRLVRPGDDLLLLSDGVTAALEGGRFIDLLLNAPISLHVLSEDVDARGLSGQISSSVVRVDYTDFVSLAVKHDAQMRW
;
A
#
# COMPACT_ATOMS: atom_id res chain seq x y z
N MET A 1 13.38 1.47 2.13
CA MET A 1 12.52 1.17 3.31
C MET A 1 11.20 0.59 2.84
N LEU A 2 10.67 -0.38 3.54
CA LEU A 2 9.34 -0.89 3.33
C LEU A 2 8.36 -0.16 4.27
N HIS A 3 7.39 0.54 3.70
CA HIS A 3 6.29 1.12 4.44
C HIS A 3 5.09 0.19 4.38
N THR A 4 4.38 0.02 5.49
CA THR A 4 3.14 -0.75 5.53
C THR A 4 2.02 0.12 6.08
N LEU A 5 0.85 0.05 5.45
CA LEU A 5 -0.36 0.72 5.91
C LEU A 5 -1.43 -0.34 6.17
N SER A 6 -1.76 -0.56 7.44
CA SER A 6 -2.73 -1.58 7.85
C SER A 6 -4.05 -0.98 8.35
N GLN A 7 -4.11 0.31 8.55
CA GLN A 7 -5.33 1.00 8.95
C GLN A 7 -5.95 1.75 7.77
N SER A 8 -7.20 2.15 7.91
CA SER A 8 -7.86 2.98 6.91
C SER A 8 -7.02 4.23 6.64
N PRO A 9 -6.88 4.67 5.37
CA PRO A 9 -6.13 5.88 5.06
C PRO A 9 -6.72 7.14 5.72
N TRP A 10 -7.99 7.11 6.07
CA TRP A 10 -8.64 8.21 6.81
C TRP A 10 -8.17 8.33 8.25
N GLN A 11 -7.59 7.26 8.80
CA GLN A 11 -7.06 7.21 10.17
C GLN A 11 -5.55 7.38 10.22
N CYS A 12 -4.90 7.44 9.07
CA CYS A 12 -3.46 7.61 8.94
C CYS A 12 -3.13 9.06 8.58
N ASP A 13 -2.00 9.56 9.08
CA ASP A 13 -1.46 10.83 8.60
C ASP A 13 -0.79 10.61 7.24
N MET A 14 -1.60 10.61 6.19
CA MET A 14 -1.14 10.39 4.83
C MET A 14 -0.15 11.46 4.36
N ALA A 15 -0.34 12.70 4.80
CA ALA A 15 0.57 13.78 4.44
C ALA A 15 1.97 13.55 5.03
N ALA A 16 2.04 13.08 6.29
CA ALA A 16 3.31 12.74 6.92
C ALA A 16 4.00 11.59 6.19
N MET A 17 3.26 10.53 5.86
CA MET A 17 3.81 9.39 5.13
C MET A 17 4.37 9.84 3.77
N LEU A 18 3.61 10.63 3.02
CA LEU A 18 4.03 11.09 1.69
C LEU A 18 5.28 11.96 1.73
N ARG A 19 5.51 12.67 2.85
CA ARG A 19 6.75 13.45 3.04
C ARG A 19 7.96 12.58 3.32
N LEU A 20 7.77 11.38 3.87
CA LEU A 20 8.86 10.52 4.30
C LEU A 20 9.28 9.50 3.26
N VAL A 21 8.41 9.15 2.31
CA VAL A 21 8.74 8.16 1.28
C VAL A 21 9.80 8.71 0.32
N ARG A 22 10.67 7.82 -0.14
CA ARG A 22 11.79 8.16 -1.02
C ARG A 22 11.82 7.20 -2.21
N PRO A 23 12.47 7.60 -3.32
CA PRO A 23 12.69 6.68 -4.44
C PRO A 23 13.38 5.40 -3.97
N GLY A 24 12.88 4.27 -4.42
CA GLY A 24 13.33 2.94 -4.00
C GLY A 24 12.57 2.36 -2.82
N ASP A 25 11.73 3.13 -2.16
CA ASP A 25 10.84 2.62 -1.12
C ASP A 25 9.69 1.85 -1.74
N ASP A 26 9.19 0.85 -1.01
CA ASP A 26 7.95 0.15 -1.33
C ASP A 26 6.89 0.48 -0.28
N LEU A 27 5.64 0.60 -0.71
CA LEU A 27 4.48 0.70 0.19
C LEU A 27 3.58 -0.50 -0.04
N LEU A 28 3.28 -1.23 1.03
CA LEU A 28 2.32 -2.32 1.02
C LEU A 28 1.07 -1.93 1.79
N LEU A 29 -0.06 -1.99 1.11
CA LEU A 29 -1.37 -1.80 1.71
C LEU A 29 -1.92 -3.16 2.12
N LEU A 30 -2.27 -3.30 3.40
CA LEU A 30 -2.81 -4.55 3.95
C LEU A 30 -3.93 -4.24 4.93
N SER A 31 -4.73 -5.24 5.28
CA SER A 31 -5.87 -5.08 6.17
C SER A 31 -6.78 -3.93 5.66
N ASP A 32 -7.22 -3.04 6.50
CA ASP A 32 -8.08 -1.91 6.08
C ASP A 32 -7.35 -0.90 5.20
N GLY A 33 -6.02 -0.92 5.18
CA GLY A 33 -5.22 -0.07 4.31
C GLY A 33 -5.42 -0.33 2.82
N VAL A 34 -5.94 -1.50 2.43
CA VAL A 34 -6.22 -1.81 1.02
C VAL A 34 -7.25 -0.84 0.40
N THR A 35 -8.07 -0.20 1.21
CA THR A 35 -9.04 0.78 0.72
C THR A 35 -8.39 2.02 0.12
N ALA A 36 -7.12 2.31 0.44
CA ALA A 36 -6.38 3.39 -0.18
C ALA A 36 -6.12 3.16 -1.68
N ALA A 37 -6.23 1.92 -2.14
CA ALA A 37 -6.02 1.54 -3.54
C ALA A 37 -7.31 1.50 -4.37
N LEU A 38 -8.44 1.92 -3.82
CA LEU A 38 -9.72 1.92 -4.53
C LEU A 38 -9.67 2.86 -5.73
N GLU A 39 -10.09 2.35 -6.90
CA GLU A 39 -10.19 3.15 -8.12
C GLU A 39 -11.18 4.30 -7.90
N GLY A 40 -10.78 5.50 -8.29
CA GLY A 40 -11.59 6.70 -8.08
C GLY A 40 -11.65 7.20 -6.65
N GLY A 41 -10.93 6.57 -5.73
CA GLY A 41 -10.85 6.99 -4.34
C GLY A 41 -9.97 8.23 -4.17
N ARG A 42 -10.05 8.82 -2.98
CA ARG A 42 -9.34 10.07 -2.67
C ARG A 42 -7.81 9.92 -2.67
N PHE A 43 -7.31 8.76 -2.23
CA PHE A 43 -5.88 8.60 -1.94
C PHE A 43 -5.08 7.98 -3.05
N ILE A 44 -5.74 7.29 -4.01
CA ILE A 44 -5.03 6.51 -5.02
C ILE A 44 -4.11 7.37 -5.88
N ASP A 45 -4.58 8.52 -6.34
CA ASP A 45 -3.77 9.38 -7.20
C ASP A 45 -2.58 9.98 -6.45
N LEU A 46 -2.75 10.31 -5.18
CA LEU A 46 -1.66 10.80 -4.33
C LEU A 46 -0.57 9.74 -4.18
N LEU A 47 -0.96 8.48 -3.99
CA LEU A 47 -0.02 7.38 -3.84
C LEU A 47 0.68 7.04 -5.15
N LEU A 48 -0.05 7.04 -6.26
CA LEU A 48 0.54 6.75 -7.57
C LEU A 48 1.52 7.84 -8.02
N ASN A 49 1.37 9.07 -7.55
CA ASN A 49 2.28 10.17 -7.86
C ASN A 49 3.49 10.22 -6.93
N ALA A 50 3.50 9.44 -5.85
CA ALA A 50 4.63 9.38 -4.93
C ALA A 50 5.77 8.55 -5.54
N PRO A 51 7.03 8.77 -5.14
CA PRO A 51 8.19 8.08 -5.71
C PRO A 51 8.39 6.68 -5.13
N ILE A 52 7.32 5.91 -4.99
CA ILE A 52 7.30 4.59 -4.37
C ILE A 52 6.72 3.56 -5.32
N SER A 53 7.02 2.29 -5.06
CA SER A 53 6.32 1.17 -5.68
C SER A 53 5.15 0.79 -4.77
N LEU A 54 3.94 0.82 -5.32
CA LEU A 54 2.71 0.62 -4.56
C LEU A 54 2.19 -0.80 -4.76
N HIS A 55 1.98 -1.50 -3.64
CA HIS A 55 1.50 -2.88 -3.62
C HIS A 55 0.28 -3.01 -2.73
N VAL A 56 -0.56 -3.98 -3.01
CA VAL A 56 -1.72 -4.31 -2.19
C VAL A 56 -1.75 -5.81 -1.93
N LEU A 57 -2.03 -6.22 -0.69
CA LEU A 57 -2.11 -7.63 -0.32
C LEU A 57 -3.42 -8.22 -0.84
N SER A 58 -3.32 -9.15 -1.80
CA SER A 58 -4.50 -9.67 -2.50
C SER A 58 -5.45 -10.44 -1.57
N GLU A 59 -4.91 -11.17 -0.59
CA GLU A 59 -5.76 -11.88 0.37
C GLU A 59 -6.67 -10.94 1.16
N ASP A 60 -6.16 -9.76 1.52
CA ASP A 60 -6.96 -8.77 2.26
C ASP A 60 -7.96 -8.04 1.35
N VAL A 61 -7.62 -7.85 0.09
CA VAL A 61 -8.56 -7.33 -0.91
C VAL A 61 -9.72 -8.30 -1.10
N ASP A 62 -9.42 -9.58 -1.27
CA ASP A 62 -10.43 -10.62 -1.48
C ASP A 62 -11.32 -10.79 -0.25
N ALA A 63 -10.74 -10.74 0.94
CA ALA A 63 -11.49 -10.86 2.19
C ALA A 63 -12.54 -9.75 2.36
N ARG A 64 -12.31 -8.59 1.73
CA ARG A 64 -13.21 -7.44 1.78
C ARG A 64 -14.11 -7.31 0.56
N GLY A 65 -14.03 -8.24 -0.39
CA GLY A 65 -14.85 -8.23 -1.60
C GLY A 65 -14.51 -7.06 -2.53
N LEU A 66 -13.27 -6.55 -2.50
CA LEU A 66 -12.88 -5.36 -3.23
C LEU A 66 -12.10 -5.66 -4.52
N SER A 67 -12.00 -6.93 -4.92
CA SER A 67 -11.12 -7.34 -6.03
C SER A 67 -11.42 -6.58 -7.34
N GLY A 68 -12.68 -6.27 -7.62
CA GLY A 68 -13.08 -5.54 -8.83
C GLY A 68 -12.96 -4.02 -8.71
N GLN A 69 -12.56 -3.49 -7.56
CA GLN A 69 -12.57 -2.06 -7.28
C GLN A 69 -11.18 -1.48 -7.03
N ILE A 70 -10.17 -2.32 -7.00
CA ILE A 70 -8.78 -1.89 -6.81
C ILE A 70 -8.24 -1.36 -8.14
N SER A 71 -7.51 -0.25 -8.07
CA SER A 71 -6.86 0.33 -9.23
C SER A 71 -5.95 -0.68 -9.93
N SER A 72 -6.03 -0.75 -11.26
CA SER A 72 -5.17 -1.62 -12.05
C SER A 72 -3.71 -1.17 -12.05
N SER A 73 -3.42 0.04 -11.58
CA SER A 73 -2.06 0.59 -11.48
C SER A 73 -1.33 0.12 -10.23
N VAL A 74 -2.01 -0.56 -9.31
CA VAL A 74 -1.42 -1.09 -8.07
C VAL A 74 -1.04 -2.54 -8.30
N VAL A 75 0.15 -2.93 -7.84
CA VAL A 75 0.61 -4.32 -7.94
C VAL A 75 -0.03 -5.15 -6.84
N ARG A 76 -0.70 -6.23 -7.21
CA ARG A 76 -1.27 -7.18 -6.25
C ARG A 76 -0.23 -8.22 -5.89
N VAL A 77 -0.04 -8.42 -4.59
CA VAL A 77 0.94 -9.37 -4.06
C VAL A 77 0.25 -10.32 -3.08
N ASP A 78 0.76 -11.54 -2.98
CA ASP A 78 0.34 -12.50 -1.97
C ASP A 78 1.27 -12.46 -0.74
N TYR A 79 1.03 -13.32 0.25
CA TYR A 79 1.87 -13.36 1.45
C TYR A 79 3.31 -13.74 1.15
N THR A 80 3.56 -14.60 0.16
CA THR A 80 4.92 -14.97 -0.25
C THR A 80 5.66 -13.76 -0.79
N ASP A 81 4.99 -12.96 -1.63
CA ASP A 81 5.54 -11.72 -2.16
C ASP A 81 5.79 -10.69 -1.06
N PHE A 82 4.90 -10.63 -0.07
CA PHE A 82 5.09 -9.76 1.10
C PHE A 82 6.37 -10.13 1.84
N VAL A 83 6.58 -11.41 2.09
CA VAL A 83 7.82 -11.87 2.75
C VAL A 83 9.05 -11.45 1.94
N SER A 84 8.99 -11.57 0.62
CA SER A 84 10.08 -11.15 -0.26
C SER A 84 10.35 -9.65 -0.17
N LEU A 85 9.30 -8.83 -0.10
CA LEU A 85 9.45 -7.39 0.12
C LEU A 85 10.09 -7.07 1.46
N ALA A 86 9.69 -7.79 2.52
CA ALA A 86 10.23 -7.58 3.85
C ALA A 86 11.72 -7.94 3.90
N VAL A 87 12.13 -8.99 3.20
CA VAL A 87 13.54 -9.42 3.14
C VAL A 87 14.38 -8.43 2.33
N LYS A 88 13.80 -7.84 1.27
CA LYS A 88 14.49 -6.89 0.40
C LYS A 88 14.94 -5.63 1.16
N HIS A 89 14.19 -5.22 2.17
CA HIS A 89 14.45 -3.97 2.89
C HIS A 89 15.02 -4.22 4.29
N ASP A 90 16.03 -3.44 4.68
CA ASP A 90 16.64 -3.52 6.00
C ASP A 90 15.75 -2.91 7.10
N ALA A 91 14.86 -2.00 6.72
CA ALA A 91 14.02 -1.27 7.66
C ALA A 91 12.57 -1.24 7.20
N GLN A 92 11.66 -1.23 8.18
CA GLN A 92 10.22 -1.12 7.94
C GLN A 92 9.64 0.00 8.79
N MET A 93 8.63 0.68 8.23
CA MET A 93 7.85 1.67 8.97
C MET A 93 6.36 1.35 8.82
N ARG A 94 5.67 1.28 9.95
CA ARG A 94 4.22 1.01 9.99
C ARG A 94 3.47 2.31 10.16
N TRP A 95 2.41 2.41 9.41
CA TRP A 95 1.51 3.56 9.43
C TRP A 95 0.10 3.20 9.88
#